data_186908fdc5313031e63b58ef040c26b0
#
_entry.id   186908fdc5313031e63b58ef040c26b0
#
_cell.length_a   1.000
_cell.length_b   1.000
_cell.length_c   1.000
_cell.angle_alpha   90.00
_cell.angle_beta   90.00
_cell.angle_gamma   90.00
#
_symmetry.space_group_name_H-M   'P 1'
#
loop_
_entity.id
_entity.type
_entity.pdbx_description
1 polymer ?
#
loop_
_entity_poly.entity_id
_entity_poly.type
_entity_poly.pdbx_seq_one_letter_code
_entity_poly.pdbx_strand_id
1 'polypeptide(L)'
;MWITKIKERREDSTADTYRHWLDGLVLPQLGELRLDECDVAQIDAFFARLEKARRTVEDDDGSTTEKVRYAANTRRTIRAIVAGIMQQAVLHQAVAANPVRELERIESPKGHRKAPPRGLTAEKRRRLLTFVDADKVAVGGDLSDLIRFAIGSGLRVGELCAVRWMDLNLDGIPVVTDADMRLVPVVAVRQNVYPVKGKGLTVHGGKTASALRIVPLPQMVTTRLRARHHGDENPEWPVFAAAGRDGRPTYRWPSNVRRSVRRVRDEVGLGWMTPHTWRRTYATILDDELSLTDRAKADLMGQVKFLKDTYVSRGELHPDAAVFLDAALR
;
A
#
# COMPACT_ATOMS: atom_id res chain seq x y z
N MET A 1 -24.60 3.75 -15.96
CA MET A 1 -25.52 3.48 -14.84
C MET A 1 -24.83 2.74 -13.67
N TRP A 2 -24.35 1.48 -13.81
CA TRP A 2 -23.69 0.78 -12.69
C TRP A 2 -22.43 1.49 -12.18
N ILE A 3 -21.49 1.88 -13.04
CA ILE A 3 -20.24 2.55 -12.66
C ILE A 3 -20.49 3.92 -11.99
N THR A 4 -21.58 4.60 -12.31
CA THR A 4 -21.98 5.85 -11.64
C THR A 4 -22.33 5.59 -10.19
N LYS A 5 -23.15 4.55 -9.93
CA LYS A 5 -23.46 4.12 -8.55
C LYS A 5 -22.22 3.69 -7.75
N ILE A 6 -21.23 3.08 -8.41
CA ILE A 6 -19.96 2.73 -7.77
C ILE A 6 -19.19 3.98 -7.36
N LYS A 7 -19.14 5.02 -8.20
CA LYS A 7 -18.49 6.29 -7.86
C LYS A 7 -19.11 7.00 -6.66
N GLU A 8 -20.42 6.89 -6.49
CA GLU A 8 -21.14 7.48 -5.36
C GLU A 8 -20.92 6.70 -4.05
N ARG A 9 -20.67 5.39 -4.14
CA ARG A 9 -20.64 4.48 -2.97
C ARG A 9 -19.26 3.98 -2.59
N ARG A 10 -18.27 4.16 -3.44
CA ARG A 10 -16.91 3.65 -3.26
C ARG A 10 -15.90 4.76 -3.45
N GLU A 11 -14.74 4.57 -2.88
CA GLU A 11 -13.59 5.45 -3.09
C GLU A 11 -13.23 5.59 -4.56
N ASP A 12 -12.79 6.77 -4.97
CA ASP A 12 -12.36 7.08 -6.34
C ASP A 12 -11.37 6.05 -6.89
N SER A 13 -10.40 5.60 -6.09
CA SER A 13 -9.40 4.59 -6.50
C SER A 13 -10.01 3.22 -6.84
N THR A 14 -11.09 2.84 -6.16
CA THR A 14 -11.84 1.60 -6.45
C THR A 14 -12.65 1.79 -7.73
N ALA A 15 -13.33 2.93 -7.87
CA ALA A 15 -14.10 3.26 -9.06
C ALA A 15 -13.20 3.34 -10.31
N ASP A 16 -12.01 3.93 -10.20
CA ASP A 16 -11.02 3.99 -11.28
C ASP A 16 -10.50 2.60 -11.67
N THR A 17 -10.26 1.72 -10.69
CA THR A 17 -9.87 0.32 -10.94
C THR A 17 -10.98 -0.43 -11.68
N TYR A 18 -12.23 -0.26 -11.25
CA TYR A 18 -13.38 -0.89 -11.90
C TYR A 18 -13.59 -0.37 -13.31
N ARG A 19 -13.47 0.95 -13.51
CA ARG A 19 -13.55 1.57 -14.82
C ARG A 19 -12.46 1.07 -15.76
N HIS A 20 -11.22 0.97 -15.27
CA HIS A 20 -10.10 0.44 -16.05
C HIS A 20 -10.41 -0.95 -16.63
N TRP A 21 -10.90 -1.87 -15.78
CA TRP A 21 -11.23 -3.22 -16.24
C TRP A 21 -12.52 -3.27 -17.06
N LEU A 22 -13.50 -2.42 -16.76
CA LEU A 22 -14.74 -2.33 -17.52
C LEU A 22 -14.45 -1.87 -18.96
N ASP A 23 -13.80 -0.70 -19.10
CA ASP A 23 -13.57 -0.08 -20.40
C ASP A 23 -12.49 -0.83 -21.22
N GLY A 24 -11.44 -1.33 -20.55
CA GLY A 24 -10.31 -1.97 -21.22
C GLY A 24 -10.47 -3.46 -21.50
N LEU A 25 -11.44 -4.13 -20.88
CA LEU A 25 -11.58 -5.58 -21.03
C LEU A 25 -13.02 -6.07 -21.15
N VAL A 26 -13.91 -5.68 -20.22
CA VAL A 26 -15.27 -6.24 -20.17
C VAL A 26 -16.11 -5.74 -21.36
N LEU A 27 -16.16 -4.44 -21.61
CA LEU A 27 -16.92 -3.88 -22.71
C LEU A 27 -16.40 -4.34 -24.09
N PRO A 28 -15.10 -4.39 -24.37
CA PRO A 28 -14.63 -4.92 -25.65
C PRO A 28 -14.96 -6.39 -25.91
N GLN A 29 -15.26 -7.19 -24.89
CA GLN A 29 -15.51 -8.62 -25.06
C GLN A 29 -16.97 -9.04 -24.85
N LEU A 30 -17.74 -8.28 -24.07
CA LEU A 30 -19.13 -8.60 -23.73
C LEU A 30 -20.09 -7.46 -24.06
N GLY A 31 -19.61 -6.26 -24.42
CA GLY A 31 -20.44 -5.07 -24.56
C GLY A 31 -21.36 -5.07 -25.79
N GLU A 32 -21.03 -5.86 -26.82
CA GLU A 32 -21.86 -6.02 -28.01
C GLU A 32 -22.99 -7.05 -27.83
N LEU A 33 -22.90 -7.87 -26.76
CA LEU A 33 -23.95 -8.85 -26.47
C LEU A 33 -25.16 -8.14 -25.85
N ARG A 34 -26.36 -8.61 -26.23
CA ARG A 34 -27.59 -8.25 -25.53
C ARG A 34 -27.59 -8.88 -24.12
N LEU A 35 -28.32 -8.28 -23.21
CA LEU A 35 -28.35 -8.76 -21.81
C LEU A 35 -28.91 -10.18 -21.68
N ASP A 36 -29.86 -10.57 -22.54
CA ASP A 36 -30.42 -11.92 -22.60
C ASP A 36 -29.46 -12.94 -23.21
N GLU A 37 -28.50 -12.51 -24.03
CA GLU A 37 -27.43 -13.34 -24.58
C GLU A 37 -26.28 -13.55 -23.58
N CYS A 38 -26.18 -12.73 -22.54
CA CYS A 38 -25.19 -12.87 -21.48
C CYS A 38 -25.57 -13.99 -20.51
N ASP A 39 -25.72 -15.20 -21.03
CA ASP A 39 -26.03 -16.38 -20.24
C ASP A 39 -24.82 -16.93 -19.46
N VAL A 40 -25.04 -18.00 -18.70
CA VAL A 40 -23.99 -18.64 -17.89
C VAL A 40 -22.85 -19.15 -18.79
N ALA A 41 -23.15 -19.75 -19.94
CA ALA A 41 -22.16 -20.34 -20.85
C ALA A 41 -21.26 -19.28 -21.47
N GLN A 42 -21.82 -18.16 -21.91
CA GLN A 42 -21.06 -17.04 -22.49
C GLN A 42 -20.12 -16.41 -21.46
N ILE A 43 -20.62 -16.19 -20.25
CA ILE A 43 -19.80 -15.59 -19.19
C ILE A 43 -18.73 -16.57 -18.70
N ASP A 44 -19.03 -17.86 -18.60
CA ASP A 44 -18.04 -18.89 -18.26
C ASP A 44 -16.94 -18.96 -19.30
N ALA A 45 -17.29 -19.00 -20.60
CA ALA A 45 -16.33 -18.94 -21.70
C ALA A 45 -15.43 -17.69 -21.66
N PHE A 46 -15.99 -16.52 -21.27
CA PHE A 46 -15.20 -15.31 -21.05
C PHE A 46 -14.16 -15.50 -19.95
N PHE A 47 -14.54 -16.03 -18.76
CA PHE A 47 -13.60 -16.27 -17.66
C PHE A 47 -12.58 -17.36 -17.99
N ALA A 48 -12.96 -18.40 -18.71
CA ALA A 48 -12.04 -19.43 -19.20
C ALA A 48 -10.95 -18.86 -20.13
N ARG A 49 -11.32 -17.92 -21.04
CA ARG A 49 -10.33 -17.19 -21.84
C ARG A 49 -9.38 -16.37 -20.99
N LEU A 50 -9.87 -15.67 -19.96
CA LEU A 50 -9.02 -14.90 -19.05
C LEU A 50 -8.05 -15.79 -18.26
N GLU A 51 -8.45 -16.99 -17.91
CA GLU A 51 -7.60 -17.94 -17.20
C GLU A 51 -6.45 -18.46 -18.07
N LYS A 52 -6.74 -18.74 -19.32
CA LYS A 52 -5.76 -19.23 -20.30
C LYS A 52 -4.85 -18.11 -20.84
N ALA A 53 -5.23 -16.85 -20.69
CA ALA A 53 -4.48 -15.73 -21.22
C ALA A 53 -3.07 -15.64 -20.63
N ARG A 54 -2.07 -15.54 -21.51
CA ARG A 54 -0.66 -15.39 -21.16
C ARG A 54 -0.13 -14.04 -21.65
N ARG A 55 0.97 -13.60 -21.08
CA ARG A 55 1.76 -12.46 -21.56
C ARG A 55 3.22 -12.85 -21.54
N THR A 56 3.93 -12.48 -22.56
CA THR A 56 5.39 -12.57 -22.60
C THR A 56 5.98 -11.47 -21.70
N VAL A 57 6.93 -11.84 -20.86
CA VAL A 57 7.69 -10.92 -20.03
C VAL A 57 9.16 -11.20 -20.32
N GLU A 58 9.89 -10.15 -20.68
CA GLU A 58 11.34 -10.20 -20.81
C GLU A 58 11.94 -10.15 -19.40
N ASP A 59 12.75 -11.10 -19.04
CA ASP A 59 13.47 -11.16 -17.78
C ASP A 59 14.80 -10.38 -17.89
N ASP A 60 15.44 -10.04 -16.77
CA ASP A 60 16.62 -9.16 -16.71
C ASP A 60 17.86 -9.73 -17.48
N ASP A 61 17.84 -11.01 -17.82
CA ASP A 61 18.88 -11.69 -18.61
C ASP A 61 18.58 -11.69 -20.12
N GLY A 62 17.54 -11.01 -20.58
CA GLY A 62 17.08 -10.97 -21.96
C GLY A 62 16.26 -12.20 -22.40
N SER A 63 16.06 -13.16 -21.51
CA SER A 63 15.16 -14.29 -21.78
C SER A 63 13.69 -13.86 -21.70
N THR A 64 12.83 -14.56 -22.44
CA THR A 64 11.40 -14.31 -22.40
C THR A 64 10.67 -15.46 -21.69
N THR A 65 9.85 -15.10 -20.70
CA THR A 65 8.99 -16.08 -20.01
C THR A 65 7.52 -15.75 -20.21
N GLU A 66 6.71 -16.81 -20.41
CA GLU A 66 5.26 -16.67 -20.41
C GLU A 66 4.71 -16.63 -18.98
N LYS A 67 4.05 -15.51 -18.63
CA LYS A 67 3.40 -15.36 -17.32
C LYS A 67 1.88 -15.23 -17.50
N VAL A 68 1.12 -15.68 -16.53
CA VAL A 68 -0.34 -15.50 -16.49
C VAL A 68 -0.66 -14.02 -16.63
N ARG A 69 -1.51 -13.66 -17.61
CA ARG A 69 -1.89 -12.26 -17.84
C ARG A 69 -2.83 -11.73 -16.76
N TYR A 70 -3.81 -12.53 -16.34
CA TYR A 70 -4.81 -12.16 -15.34
C TYR A 70 -4.72 -13.09 -14.13
N ALA A 71 -4.04 -12.66 -13.06
CA ALA A 71 -3.96 -13.39 -11.80
C ALA A 71 -5.37 -13.65 -11.22
N ALA A 72 -5.53 -14.70 -10.40
CA ALA A 72 -6.82 -15.06 -9.82
C ALA A 72 -7.51 -13.89 -9.11
N ASN A 73 -6.76 -13.04 -8.39
CA ASN A 73 -7.33 -11.86 -7.74
C ASN A 73 -7.84 -10.81 -8.74
N THR A 74 -7.14 -10.61 -9.86
CA THR A 74 -7.59 -9.74 -10.96
C THR A 74 -8.89 -10.29 -11.56
N ARG A 75 -8.96 -11.61 -11.83
CA ARG A 75 -10.17 -12.27 -12.33
C ARG A 75 -11.34 -12.13 -11.35
N ARG A 76 -11.10 -12.22 -10.02
CA ARG A 76 -12.15 -11.96 -9.00
C ARG A 76 -12.64 -10.51 -9.04
N THR A 77 -11.77 -9.55 -9.26
CA THR A 77 -12.16 -8.14 -9.43
C THR A 77 -13.03 -7.97 -10.68
N ILE A 78 -12.63 -8.56 -11.82
CA ILE A 78 -13.42 -8.53 -13.06
C ILE A 78 -14.79 -9.22 -12.85
N ARG A 79 -14.81 -10.36 -12.15
CA ARG A 79 -16.06 -11.05 -11.80
C ARG A 79 -16.99 -10.17 -10.97
N ALA A 80 -16.47 -9.42 -10.01
CA ALA A 80 -17.26 -8.49 -9.22
C ALA A 80 -17.87 -7.37 -10.07
N ILE A 81 -17.17 -6.91 -11.12
CA ILE A 81 -17.66 -5.90 -12.08
C ILE A 81 -18.81 -6.49 -12.89
N VAL A 82 -18.60 -7.65 -13.54
CA VAL A 82 -19.64 -8.29 -14.37
C VAL A 82 -20.86 -8.65 -13.51
N ALA A 83 -20.65 -9.23 -12.32
CA ALA A 83 -21.73 -9.54 -11.38
C ALA A 83 -22.52 -8.29 -10.96
N GLY A 84 -21.84 -7.17 -10.75
CA GLY A 84 -22.49 -5.91 -10.41
C GLY A 84 -23.35 -5.33 -11.55
N ILE A 85 -22.88 -5.46 -12.78
CA ILE A 85 -23.64 -5.05 -13.98
C ILE A 85 -24.87 -5.94 -14.15
N MET A 86 -24.71 -7.26 -14.12
CA MET A 86 -25.80 -8.20 -14.25
C MET A 86 -26.83 -8.10 -13.10
N GLN A 87 -26.38 -7.76 -11.90
CA GLN A 87 -27.29 -7.48 -10.78
C GLN A 87 -28.14 -6.21 -11.03
N GLN A 88 -27.59 -5.19 -11.71
CA GLN A 88 -28.40 -4.04 -12.14
C GLN A 88 -29.42 -4.46 -13.20
N ALA A 89 -29.04 -5.32 -14.16
CA ALA A 89 -29.97 -5.85 -15.15
C ALA A 89 -31.15 -6.59 -14.51
N VAL A 90 -30.89 -7.41 -13.48
CA VAL A 90 -31.95 -8.07 -12.68
C VAL A 90 -32.84 -7.05 -11.98
N LEU A 91 -32.26 -6.03 -11.34
CA LEU A 91 -33.03 -4.98 -10.64
C LEU A 91 -33.91 -4.16 -11.58
N HIS A 92 -33.54 -4.08 -12.84
CA HIS A 92 -34.34 -3.42 -13.90
C HIS A 92 -35.18 -4.40 -14.71
N GLN A 93 -35.31 -5.66 -14.26
CA GLN A 93 -36.11 -6.71 -14.91
C GLN A 93 -35.70 -7.02 -16.37
N ALA A 94 -34.47 -6.65 -16.75
CA ALA A 94 -33.93 -6.93 -18.09
C ALA A 94 -33.48 -8.39 -18.23
N VAL A 95 -33.16 -9.07 -17.11
CA VAL A 95 -32.87 -10.51 -17.02
C VAL A 95 -33.49 -11.07 -15.74
N ALA A 96 -33.87 -12.34 -15.76
CA ALA A 96 -34.53 -12.98 -14.62
C ALA A 96 -33.57 -13.27 -13.46
N ALA A 97 -32.32 -13.62 -13.75
CA ALA A 97 -31.32 -13.99 -12.76
C ALA A 97 -29.92 -13.47 -13.16
N ASN A 98 -29.04 -13.41 -12.19
CA ASN A 98 -27.64 -12.99 -12.42
C ASN A 98 -26.78 -14.23 -12.75
N PRO A 99 -26.40 -14.46 -14.02
CA PRO A 99 -25.70 -15.67 -14.43
C PRO A 99 -24.31 -15.84 -13.81
N VAL A 100 -23.68 -14.75 -13.36
CA VAL A 100 -22.37 -14.82 -12.68
C VAL A 100 -22.43 -15.57 -11.36
N ARG A 101 -23.60 -15.71 -10.74
CA ARG A 101 -23.77 -16.44 -9.47
C ARG A 101 -23.63 -17.95 -9.64
N GLU A 102 -23.98 -18.47 -10.80
CA GLU A 102 -23.92 -19.89 -11.15
C GLU A 102 -22.50 -20.35 -11.49
N LEU A 103 -21.59 -19.43 -11.75
CA LEU A 103 -20.20 -19.75 -12.07
C LEU A 103 -19.45 -20.30 -10.85
N GLU A 104 -18.57 -21.26 -11.08
CA GLU A 104 -17.64 -21.75 -10.08
C GLU A 104 -16.78 -20.64 -9.49
N ARG A 105 -16.31 -20.84 -8.26
CA ARG A 105 -15.41 -19.88 -7.61
C ARG A 105 -14.07 -19.87 -8.33
N ILE A 106 -13.54 -18.67 -8.57
CA ILE A 106 -12.18 -18.50 -9.12
C ILE A 106 -11.18 -18.88 -8.02
N GLU A 107 -10.59 -20.04 -8.18
CA GLU A 107 -9.55 -20.54 -7.29
C GLU A 107 -8.17 -20.03 -7.70
N SER A 108 -7.25 -20.00 -6.75
CA SER A 108 -5.84 -19.82 -7.05
C SER A 108 -5.25 -21.18 -7.48
N PRO A 109 -4.33 -21.23 -8.46
CA PRO A 109 -3.76 -22.49 -8.91
C PRO A 109 -3.25 -23.33 -7.74
N LYS A 110 -3.59 -24.63 -7.73
CA LYS A 110 -3.09 -25.59 -6.74
C LYS A 110 -1.55 -25.63 -6.80
N GLY A 111 -0.90 -25.66 -5.64
CA GLY A 111 0.57 -25.71 -5.55
C GLY A 111 1.27 -24.35 -5.58
N HIS A 112 0.65 -23.27 -6.01
CA HIS A 112 1.20 -21.93 -5.83
C HIS A 112 0.98 -21.42 -4.39
N ARG A 113 1.68 -22.02 -3.42
CA ARG A 113 1.93 -21.28 -2.18
C ARG A 113 2.71 -20.04 -2.57
N LYS A 114 2.07 -18.87 -2.51
CA LYS A 114 2.82 -17.62 -2.56
C LYS A 114 3.93 -17.75 -1.53
N ALA A 115 5.17 -17.58 -1.96
CA ALA A 115 6.26 -17.46 -1.02
C ALA A 115 5.84 -16.49 0.09
N PRO A 116 6.10 -16.80 1.37
CA PRO A 116 5.71 -15.91 2.45
C PRO A 116 6.21 -14.51 2.16
N PRO A 117 5.44 -13.47 2.49
CA PRO A 117 5.86 -12.11 2.25
C PRO A 117 7.20 -11.86 2.95
N ARG A 118 8.23 -11.53 2.18
CA ARG A 118 9.60 -11.35 2.69
C ARG A 118 9.79 -9.91 3.15
N GLY A 119 10.24 -9.73 4.40
CA GLY A 119 10.96 -8.56 4.86
C GLY A 119 12.43 -8.59 4.41
N LEU A 120 13.15 -7.51 4.63
CA LEU A 120 14.60 -7.47 4.45
C LEU A 120 15.27 -8.07 5.69
N THR A 121 16.18 -9.02 5.49
CA THR A 121 17.07 -9.50 6.56
C THR A 121 18.00 -8.37 7.04
N ALA A 122 18.62 -8.52 8.20
CA ALA A 122 19.58 -7.55 8.75
C ALA A 122 20.69 -7.21 7.73
N GLU A 123 21.28 -8.24 7.09
CA GLU A 123 22.29 -8.07 6.05
C GLU A 123 21.79 -7.26 4.85
N LYS A 124 20.59 -7.59 4.33
CA LYS A 124 19.99 -6.88 3.20
C LYS A 124 19.62 -5.44 3.57
N ARG A 125 19.15 -5.20 4.79
CA ARG A 125 18.92 -3.84 5.29
C ARG A 125 20.20 -3.03 5.31
N ARG A 126 21.27 -3.58 5.91
CA ARG A 126 22.58 -2.91 5.97
C ARG A 126 23.09 -2.58 4.58
N ARG A 127 23.10 -3.55 3.65
CA ARG A 127 23.53 -3.33 2.26
C ARG A 127 22.72 -2.22 1.58
N LEU A 128 21.39 -2.24 1.71
CA LEU A 128 20.52 -1.22 1.13
C LEU A 128 20.82 0.17 1.73
N LEU A 129 20.90 0.27 3.05
CA LEU A 129 21.10 1.54 3.75
C LEU A 129 22.49 2.12 3.47
N THR A 130 23.54 1.29 3.43
CA THR A 130 24.89 1.71 3.05
C THR A 130 24.92 2.24 1.61
N PHE A 131 24.27 1.55 0.68
CA PHE A 131 24.21 2.00 -0.71
C PHE A 131 23.50 3.35 -0.85
N VAL A 132 22.30 3.52 -0.27
CA VAL A 132 21.53 4.76 -0.41
C VAL A 132 22.17 5.96 0.29
N ASP A 133 23.04 5.74 1.27
CA ASP A 133 23.82 6.81 1.90
C ASP A 133 24.99 7.25 1.03
N ALA A 134 25.60 6.34 0.29
CA ALA A 134 26.72 6.63 -0.59
C ALA A 134 26.28 7.15 -1.97
N ASP A 135 25.07 6.82 -2.42
CA ASP A 135 24.59 7.20 -3.74
C ASP A 135 24.08 8.65 -3.77
N LYS A 136 24.79 9.52 -4.46
CA LYS A 136 24.48 10.95 -4.55
C LYS A 136 23.06 11.24 -5.07
N VAL A 137 22.54 10.39 -5.97
CA VAL A 137 21.18 10.56 -6.52
C VAL A 137 20.13 10.17 -5.49
N ALA A 138 20.38 9.12 -4.69
CA ALA A 138 19.49 8.73 -3.60
C ALA A 138 19.47 9.79 -2.51
N VAL A 139 20.62 10.31 -2.12
CA VAL A 139 20.76 11.39 -1.13
C VAL A 139 20.06 12.66 -1.61
N GLY A 140 20.40 13.15 -2.82
CA GLY A 140 19.81 14.36 -3.40
C GLY A 140 18.29 14.22 -3.66
N GLY A 141 17.79 13.00 -3.77
CA GLY A 141 16.35 12.70 -3.90
C GLY A 141 15.65 12.35 -2.58
N ASP A 142 16.28 12.56 -1.44
CA ASP A 142 15.77 12.21 -0.09
C ASP A 142 15.51 10.70 0.13
N LEU A 143 15.95 9.85 -0.78
CA LEU A 143 15.56 8.43 -0.76
C LEU A 143 16.19 7.69 0.44
N SER A 144 17.38 8.12 0.86
CA SER A 144 18.06 7.57 2.04
C SER A 144 17.21 7.73 3.31
N ASP A 145 16.77 8.95 3.60
CA ASP A 145 15.97 9.25 4.79
C ASP A 145 14.55 8.68 4.66
N LEU A 146 13.97 8.75 3.46
CA LEU A 146 12.64 8.21 3.17
C LEU A 146 12.58 6.69 3.39
N ILE A 147 13.60 5.94 2.95
CA ILE A 147 13.67 4.48 3.17
C ILE A 147 13.78 4.16 4.66
N ARG A 148 14.63 4.87 5.41
CA ARG A 148 14.77 4.69 6.86
C ARG A 148 13.47 4.98 7.58
N PHE A 149 12.85 6.10 7.25
CA PHE A 149 11.56 6.46 7.82
C PHE A 149 10.50 5.40 7.51
N ALA A 150 10.46 4.88 6.27
CA ALA A 150 9.52 3.84 5.87
C ALA A 150 9.74 2.51 6.63
N ILE A 151 11.00 2.10 6.82
CA ILE A 151 11.33 0.88 7.58
C ILE A 151 11.08 1.11 9.08
N GLY A 152 11.40 2.29 9.62
CA GLY A 152 11.25 2.59 11.04
C GLY A 152 9.83 2.94 11.49
N SER A 153 8.91 3.19 10.57
CA SER A 153 7.52 3.54 10.88
C SER A 153 6.48 2.57 10.30
N GLY A 154 6.88 1.72 9.36
CA GLY A 154 5.98 0.79 8.69
C GLY A 154 4.86 1.44 7.88
N LEU A 155 4.92 2.72 7.55
CA LEU A 155 3.91 3.45 6.79
C LEU A 155 3.74 2.88 5.37
N ARG A 156 2.53 2.95 4.86
CA ARG A 156 2.27 2.69 3.42
C ARG A 156 2.88 3.82 2.60
N VAL A 157 3.28 3.54 1.35
CA VAL A 157 3.95 4.55 0.51
C VAL A 157 3.13 5.83 0.33
N GLY A 158 1.82 5.73 0.27
CA GLY A 158 0.96 6.91 0.18
C GLY A 158 0.84 7.68 1.50
N GLU A 159 0.83 6.98 2.65
CA GLU A 159 0.92 7.59 3.98
C GLU A 159 2.28 8.28 4.14
N LEU A 160 3.37 7.60 3.77
CA LEU A 160 4.74 8.11 3.80
C LEU A 160 4.90 9.43 3.02
N CYS A 161 4.34 9.48 1.80
CA CYS A 161 4.35 10.70 0.98
C CYS A 161 3.45 11.82 1.53
N ALA A 162 2.54 11.49 2.45
CA ALA A 162 1.54 12.40 2.99
C ALA A 162 1.93 12.99 4.36
N VAL A 163 2.96 12.47 5.03
CA VAL A 163 3.40 13.00 6.34
C VAL A 163 3.87 14.43 6.21
N ARG A 164 3.32 15.31 7.05
CA ARG A 164 3.69 16.73 7.16
C ARG A 164 4.54 16.95 8.41
N TRP A 165 5.21 18.08 8.48
CA TRP A 165 5.98 18.45 9.67
C TRP A 165 5.09 18.51 10.92
N MET A 166 3.88 19.03 10.85
CA MET A 166 2.93 19.05 11.95
C MET A 166 2.43 17.67 12.40
N ASP A 167 2.67 16.63 11.63
CA ASP A 167 2.31 15.26 11.99
C ASP A 167 3.43 14.56 12.80
N LEU A 168 4.58 15.22 12.97
CA LEU A 168 5.73 14.74 13.76
C LEU A 168 5.76 15.40 15.13
N ASN A 169 6.01 14.63 16.17
CA ASN A 169 6.48 15.13 17.45
C ASN A 169 7.86 14.52 17.70
N LEU A 170 8.90 15.27 17.31
CA LEU A 170 10.28 14.82 17.47
C LEU A 170 10.81 14.99 18.89
N ASP A 171 10.23 15.89 19.69
CA ASP A 171 10.58 16.08 21.10
C ASP A 171 10.05 14.94 21.97
N GLY A 172 9.00 14.29 21.50
CA GLY A 172 8.43 13.10 22.09
C GLY A 172 7.19 13.36 22.95
N ILE A 173 6.41 12.32 23.09
CA ILE A 173 5.27 12.25 24.02
C ILE A 173 5.78 11.64 25.32
N PRO A 174 5.46 12.21 26.49
CA PRO A 174 5.83 11.62 27.77
C PRO A 174 5.09 10.29 27.97
N VAL A 175 5.85 9.25 28.22
CA VAL A 175 5.34 7.91 28.55
C VAL A 175 5.86 7.54 29.92
N VAL A 176 4.93 7.35 30.86
CA VAL A 176 5.22 6.94 32.23
C VAL A 176 5.14 5.42 32.29
N THR A 177 6.19 4.79 32.78
CA THR A 177 6.23 3.37 33.13
C THR A 177 6.41 3.26 34.66
N ASP A 178 6.23 2.08 35.22
CA ASP A 178 6.41 1.85 36.64
C ASP A 178 7.83 2.23 37.14
N ALA A 179 8.81 2.28 36.26
CA ALA A 179 10.21 2.51 36.55
C ALA A 179 10.73 3.91 36.19
N ASP A 180 10.14 4.57 35.15
CA ASP A 180 10.69 5.81 34.60
C ASP A 180 9.68 6.57 33.72
N MET A 181 9.98 7.84 33.44
CA MET A 181 9.31 8.66 32.45
C MET A 181 10.25 8.92 31.27
N ARG A 182 9.85 8.53 30.08
CA ARG A 182 10.63 8.77 28.88
C ARG A 182 9.82 9.55 27.81
N LEU A 183 10.53 10.37 27.04
CA LEU A 183 9.96 11.06 25.87
C LEU A 183 10.13 10.17 24.65
N VAL A 184 9.02 9.83 24.00
CA VAL A 184 8.98 8.95 22.83
C VAL A 184 8.59 9.76 21.60
N PRO A 185 9.53 10.01 20.67
CA PRO A 185 9.22 10.66 19.38
C PRO A 185 8.22 9.84 18.58
N VAL A 186 7.29 10.54 17.90
CA VAL A 186 6.19 9.87 17.20
C VAL A 186 5.86 10.53 15.88
N VAL A 187 5.20 9.76 15.00
CA VAL A 187 4.46 10.27 13.85
C VAL A 187 2.97 9.96 13.99
N ALA A 188 2.13 10.94 13.78
CA ALA A 188 0.68 10.77 13.68
C ALA A 188 0.30 10.51 12.20
N VAL A 189 -0.14 9.30 11.90
CA VAL A 189 -0.61 8.94 10.55
C VAL A 189 -2.05 9.40 10.42
N ARG A 190 -2.28 10.48 9.67
CA ARG A 190 -3.59 11.13 9.54
C ARG A 190 -4.17 11.07 8.14
N GLN A 191 -3.32 10.93 7.13
CA GLN A 191 -3.72 11.05 5.73
C GLN A 191 -2.90 10.13 4.81
N ASN A 192 -3.37 10.00 3.59
CA ASN A 192 -2.76 9.23 2.53
C ASN A 192 -2.92 9.97 1.21
N VAL A 193 -1.93 9.90 0.34
CA VAL A 193 -2.00 10.46 -1.01
C VAL A 193 -2.01 9.36 -2.06
N TYR A 194 -2.85 9.53 -3.06
CA TYR A 194 -2.88 8.66 -4.23
C TYR A 194 -3.34 9.41 -5.49
N PRO A 195 -2.91 8.98 -6.67
CA PRO A 195 -3.36 9.58 -7.91
C PRO A 195 -4.81 9.20 -8.20
N VAL A 196 -5.61 10.17 -8.64
CA VAL A 196 -6.97 10.01 -9.16
C VAL A 196 -6.99 10.49 -10.59
N LYS A 197 -7.55 9.69 -11.51
CA LYS A 197 -7.63 10.04 -12.93
C LYS A 197 -8.39 11.35 -13.12
N GLY A 198 -7.76 12.31 -13.78
CA GLY A 198 -8.33 13.65 -14.03
C GLY A 198 -8.26 14.63 -12.87
N LYS A 199 -7.95 14.20 -11.64
CA LYS A 199 -7.83 15.08 -10.45
C LYS A 199 -6.39 15.26 -9.99
N GLY A 200 -5.44 14.46 -10.50
CA GLY A 200 -4.05 14.48 -10.08
C GLY A 200 -3.82 13.75 -8.76
N LEU A 201 -2.88 14.25 -7.94
CA LEU A 201 -2.60 13.69 -6.63
C LEU A 201 -3.62 14.21 -5.61
N THR A 202 -4.35 13.30 -4.99
CA THR A 202 -5.43 13.64 -4.06
C THR A 202 -5.06 13.19 -2.65
N VAL A 203 -5.33 14.05 -1.67
CA VAL A 203 -5.14 13.77 -0.24
C VAL A 203 -6.44 13.21 0.32
N HIS A 204 -6.36 12.11 1.05
CA HIS A 204 -7.48 11.52 1.77
C HIS A 204 -7.12 11.32 3.23
N GLY A 205 -8.05 11.60 4.12
CA GLY A 205 -8.02 11.15 5.50
C GLY A 205 -8.05 9.62 5.57
N GLY A 206 -7.70 9.04 6.71
CA GLY A 206 -7.72 7.58 6.89
C GLY A 206 -9.11 6.99 6.60
N LYS A 207 -9.18 5.92 5.80
CA LYS A 207 -10.43 5.26 5.40
C LYS A 207 -11.20 4.65 6.57
N THR A 208 -10.53 4.36 7.66
CA THR A 208 -11.11 3.75 8.88
C THR A 208 -10.47 4.38 10.10
N ALA A 209 -11.14 4.33 11.25
CA ALA A 209 -10.57 4.77 12.52
C ALA A 209 -9.20 4.11 12.81
N SER A 210 -9.00 2.85 12.37
CA SER A 210 -7.72 2.14 12.50
C SER A 210 -6.61 2.63 11.57
N ALA A 211 -6.93 3.43 10.55
CA ALA A 211 -5.92 4.07 9.71
C ALA A 211 -5.27 5.28 10.42
N LEU A 212 -6.01 5.92 11.31
CA LEU A 212 -5.51 6.99 12.18
C LEU A 212 -4.77 6.34 13.35
N ARG A 213 -3.48 6.57 13.44
CA ARG A 213 -2.65 5.97 14.48
C ARG A 213 -1.42 6.80 14.78
N ILE A 214 -0.88 6.62 15.97
CA ILE A 214 0.40 7.18 16.39
C ILE A 214 1.43 6.05 16.37
N VAL A 215 2.55 6.29 15.68
CA VAL A 215 3.63 5.32 15.54
C VAL A 215 4.88 5.90 16.20
N PRO A 216 5.49 5.19 17.16
CA PRO A 216 6.75 5.60 17.76
C PRO A 216 7.88 5.50 16.73
N LEU A 217 8.80 6.47 16.77
CA LEU A 217 9.91 6.56 15.82
C LEU A 217 11.22 6.16 16.51
N PRO A 218 12.01 5.27 15.90
CA PRO A 218 13.32 4.92 16.39
C PRO A 218 14.31 6.09 16.30
N GLN A 219 15.32 6.10 17.17
CA GLN A 219 16.30 7.18 17.30
C GLN A 219 17.04 7.45 15.99
N MET A 220 17.40 6.40 15.24
CA MET A 220 18.08 6.57 13.96
C MET A 220 17.24 7.34 12.92
N VAL A 221 15.91 7.25 13.00
CA VAL A 221 14.99 8.00 12.15
C VAL A 221 14.86 9.43 12.65
N THR A 222 14.65 9.63 13.96
CA THR A 222 14.46 10.96 14.54
C THR A 222 15.70 11.83 14.43
N THR A 223 16.90 11.26 14.55
CA THR A 223 18.15 11.97 14.32
C THR A 223 18.22 12.56 12.91
N ARG A 224 17.85 11.78 11.90
CA ARG A 224 17.81 12.22 10.50
C ARG A 224 16.72 13.29 10.25
N LEU A 225 15.54 13.11 10.84
CA LEU A 225 14.45 14.07 10.72
C LEU A 225 14.80 15.40 11.39
N ARG A 226 15.44 15.39 12.56
CA ARG A 226 15.92 16.62 13.20
C ARG A 226 16.98 17.34 12.36
N ALA A 227 17.90 16.60 11.73
CA ALA A 227 18.88 17.19 10.84
C ALA A 227 18.28 17.84 9.59
N ARG A 228 17.07 17.42 9.19
CA ARG A 228 16.30 18.01 8.07
C ARG A 228 15.45 19.18 8.50
N HIS A 229 15.08 19.28 9.76
CA HIS A 229 14.20 20.29 10.30
C HIS A 229 15.00 21.53 10.68
N HIS A 230 14.81 22.61 9.92
CA HIS A 230 15.52 23.88 10.16
C HIS A 230 14.77 24.83 11.09
N GLY A 231 13.50 24.50 11.45
CA GLY A 231 12.71 25.22 12.42
C GLY A 231 11.80 26.30 11.81
N ASP A 232 11.94 26.59 10.53
CA ASP A 232 11.19 27.62 9.77
C ASP A 232 10.25 27.03 8.71
N GLU A 233 10.18 25.70 8.62
CA GLU A 233 9.29 25.04 7.67
C GLU A 233 7.83 25.28 8.03
N ASN A 234 7.01 25.52 7.00
CA ASN A 234 5.58 25.52 7.20
C ASN A 234 5.13 24.14 7.71
N PRO A 235 4.45 24.09 8.86
CA PRO A 235 4.00 22.84 9.48
C PRO A 235 3.13 21.96 8.56
N GLU A 236 2.46 22.55 7.57
CA GLU A 236 1.62 21.81 6.63
C GLU A 236 2.37 21.22 5.43
N TRP A 237 3.65 21.56 5.27
CA TRP A 237 4.45 21.00 4.18
C TRP A 237 4.82 19.53 4.42
N PRO A 238 4.85 18.73 3.33
CA PRO A 238 5.31 17.35 3.43
C PRO A 238 6.77 17.28 3.88
N VAL A 239 7.07 16.34 4.76
CA VAL A 239 8.45 16.06 5.22
C VAL A 239 9.36 15.65 4.06
N PHE A 240 8.84 14.85 3.15
CA PHE A 240 9.51 14.41 1.92
C PHE A 240 8.86 15.07 0.70
N ALA A 241 9.02 16.36 0.60
CA ALA A 241 8.41 17.16 -0.45
C ALA A 241 8.97 16.86 -1.84
N ALA A 242 8.17 17.15 -2.86
CA ALA A 242 8.63 17.38 -4.23
C ALA A 242 8.53 18.88 -4.56
N ALA A 243 9.32 19.35 -5.50
CA ALA A 243 9.17 20.70 -6.02
C ALA A 243 7.86 20.79 -6.82
N GLY A 244 6.99 21.73 -6.45
CA GLY A 244 5.81 22.10 -7.21
C GLY A 244 6.18 22.94 -8.44
N ARG A 245 5.23 23.17 -9.33
CA ARG A 245 5.41 23.99 -10.54
C ARG A 245 5.72 25.47 -10.22
N ASP A 246 5.21 25.94 -9.07
CA ASP A 246 5.43 27.29 -8.54
C ASP A 246 6.64 27.38 -7.59
N GLY A 247 7.46 26.32 -7.53
CA GLY A 247 8.60 26.21 -6.63
C GLY A 247 8.24 25.89 -5.17
N ARG A 248 6.97 25.82 -4.83
CA ARG A 248 6.54 25.48 -3.46
C ARG A 248 6.63 23.98 -3.20
N PRO A 249 6.92 23.56 -1.96
CA PRO A 249 6.84 22.17 -1.56
C PRO A 249 5.46 21.56 -1.80
N THR A 250 5.42 20.39 -2.43
CA THR A 250 4.19 19.66 -2.69
C THR A 250 4.34 18.17 -2.37
N TYR A 251 3.23 17.46 -2.28
CA TYR A 251 3.27 16.02 -2.03
C TYR A 251 3.99 15.26 -3.15
N ARG A 252 4.89 14.36 -2.75
CA ARG A 252 5.58 13.46 -3.68
C ARG A 252 4.62 12.40 -4.21
N TRP A 253 4.68 12.15 -5.51
CA TRP A 253 3.90 11.07 -6.12
C TRP A 253 4.42 9.70 -5.69
N PRO A 254 3.56 8.81 -5.15
CA PRO A 254 3.97 7.45 -4.81
C PRO A 254 4.58 6.65 -5.98
N SER A 255 4.18 6.96 -7.24
CA SER A 255 4.77 6.39 -8.45
C SER A 255 6.24 6.81 -8.65
N ASN A 256 6.60 8.04 -8.27
CA ASN A 256 7.98 8.52 -8.37
C ASN A 256 8.87 7.81 -7.33
N VAL A 257 8.36 7.63 -6.09
CA VAL A 257 9.05 6.83 -5.08
C VAL A 257 9.29 5.40 -5.60
N ARG A 258 8.27 4.76 -6.19
CA ARG A 258 8.43 3.41 -6.77
C ARG A 258 9.46 3.37 -7.91
N ARG A 259 9.57 4.44 -8.71
CA ARG A 259 10.57 4.55 -9.79
C ARG A 259 11.98 4.65 -9.21
N SER A 260 12.18 5.53 -8.22
CA SER A 260 13.49 5.68 -7.54
C SER A 260 13.93 4.39 -6.86
N VAL A 261 12.99 3.68 -6.23
CA VAL A 261 13.24 2.37 -5.59
C VAL A 261 13.68 1.32 -6.60
N ARG A 262 13.09 1.30 -7.81
CA ARG A 262 13.50 0.33 -8.85
C ARG A 262 14.97 0.48 -9.22
N ARG A 263 15.46 1.71 -9.40
CA ARG A 263 16.87 1.96 -9.64
C ARG A 263 17.76 1.41 -8.53
N VAL A 264 17.46 1.78 -7.28
CA VAL A 264 18.27 1.38 -6.12
C VAL A 264 18.27 -0.14 -5.90
N ARG A 265 17.10 -0.80 -6.01
CA ARG A 265 16.99 -2.23 -5.74
C ARG A 265 17.79 -3.09 -6.74
N ASP A 266 17.86 -2.64 -8.00
CA ASP A 266 18.57 -3.35 -9.06
C ASP A 266 20.08 -3.27 -8.79
N GLU A 267 20.61 -2.10 -8.38
CA GLU A 267 22.01 -1.91 -7.96
C GLU A 267 22.42 -2.74 -6.74
N VAL A 268 21.53 -2.94 -5.80
CA VAL A 268 21.82 -3.75 -4.60
C VAL A 268 21.40 -5.22 -4.73
N GLY A 269 21.04 -5.69 -5.92
CA GLY A 269 20.62 -7.09 -6.16
C GLY A 269 19.36 -7.49 -5.39
N LEU A 270 18.42 -6.56 -5.20
CA LEU A 270 17.14 -6.76 -4.53
C LEU A 270 15.96 -6.53 -5.49
N GLY A 271 16.05 -6.99 -6.74
CA GLY A 271 15.06 -6.76 -7.81
C GLY A 271 13.60 -7.03 -7.42
N TRP A 272 13.37 -7.91 -6.45
CA TRP A 272 12.04 -8.21 -5.89
C TRP A 272 11.52 -7.14 -4.91
N MET A 273 12.37 -6.22 -4.42
CA MET A 273 12.01 -5.22 -3.43
C MET A 273 11.04 -4.18 -4.00
N THR A 274 10.06 -3.82 -3.20
CA THR A 274 9.10 -2.75 -3.47
C THR A 274 8.96 -1.88 -2.23
N PRO A 275 8.37 -0.68 -2.28
CA PRO A 275 8.07 0.09 -1.07
C PRO A 275 7.25 -0.67 -0.02
N HIS A 276 6.42 -1.63 -0.44
CA HIS A 276 5.68 -2.47 0.50
C HIS A 276 6.58 -3.45 1.27
N THR A 277 7.77 -3.75 0.74
CA THR A 277 8.77 -4.57 1.43
C THR A 277 9.28 -3.89 2.70
N TRP A 278 9.37 -2.56 2.74
CA TRP A 278 9.77 -1.82 3.94
C TRP A 278 8.77 -2.01 5.08
N ARG A 279 7.49 -1.92 4.76
CA ARG A 279 6.44 -2.19 5.74
C ARG A 279 6.42 -3.66 6.20
N ARG A 280 6.76 -4.60 5.33
CA ARG A 280 6.94 -6.01 5.71
C ARG A 280 8.16 -6.19 6.61
N THR A 281 9.25 -5.47 6.34
CA THR A 281 10.44 -5.46 7.19
C THR A 281 10.11 -4.95 8.59
N TYR A 282 9.40 -3.83 8.68
CA TYR A 282 8.87 -3.32 9.95
C TYR A 282 8.04 -4.37 10.68
N ALA A 283 7.08 -4.98 10.00
CA ALA A 283 6.23 -6.02 10.57
C ALA A 283 7.03 -7.24 11.05
N THR A 284 8.04 -7.68 10.28
CA THR A 284 8.90 -8.81 10.67
C THR A 284 9.72 -8.48 11.92
N ILE A 285 10.30 -7.28 12.01
CA ILE A 285 11.05 -6.85 13.19
C ILE A 285 10.15 -6.86 14.44
N LEU A 286 8.92 -6.36 14.31
CA LEU A 286 7.97 -6.38 15.43
C LEU A 286 7.46 -7.79 15.75
N ASP A 287 7.40 -8.68 14.77
CA ASP A 287 6.94 -10.06 14.95
C ASP A 287 7.98 -10.92 15.66
N ASP A 288 9.25 -10.67 15.39
CA ASP A 288 10.38 -11.28 16.09
C ASP A 288 10.44 -10.87 17.59
N GLU A 289 9.75 -9.78 17.95
CA GLU A 289 9.71 -9.27 19.33
C GLU A 289 8.53 -9.88 20.10
N LEU A 290 8.86 -10.77 21.02
CA LEU A 290 7.88 -11.56 21.79
C LEU A 290 7.15 -10.76 22.88
N SER A 291 7.68 -9.61 23.30
CA SER A 291 7.06 -8.76 24.31
C SER A 291 5.87 -7.96 23.75
N LEU A 292 5.75 -7.82 22.43
CA LEU A 292 4.64 -7.14 21.78
C LEU A 292 3.48 -8.09 21.52
N THR A 293 2.29 -7.73 21.99
CA THR A 293 1.08 -8.48 21.70
C THR A 293 0.70 -8.37 20.20
N ASP A 294 0.00 -9.36 19.68
CA ASP A 294 -0.53 -9.32 18.28
C ASP A 294 -1.40 -8.09 18.03
N ARG A 295 -2.11 -7.63 19.06
CA ARG A 295 -2.89 -6.40 19.02
C ARG A 295 -2.02 -5.17 18.85
N ALA A 296 -0.96 -5.02 19.67
CA ALA A 296 -0.02 -3.92 19.56
C ALA A 296 0.62 -3.86 18.17
N LYS A 297 1.01 -5.03 17.63
CA LYS A 297 1.53 -5.18 16.26
C LYS A 297 0.49 -4.74 15.22
N ALA A 298 -0.78 -5.13 15.38
CA ALA A 298 -1.86 -4.74 14.46
C ALA A 298 -2.18 -3.24 14.51
N ASP A 299 -2.19 -2.64 15.69
CA ASP A 299 -2.43 -1.20 15.90
C ASP A 299 -1.32 -0.37 15.24
N LEU A 300 -0.05 -0.70 15.47
CA LEU A 300 1.09 -0.07 14.84
C LEU A 300 1.04 -0.18 13.30
N MET A 301 0.52 -1.30 12.79
CA MET A 301 0.34 -1.54 11.36
C MET A 301 -0.94 -0.89 10.80
N GLY A 302 -1.84 -0.37 11.62
CA GLY A 302 -3.15 0.12 11.18
C GLY A 302 -3.92 -0.97 10.41
N GLN A 303 -4.00 -2.17 10.97
CA GLN A 303 -4.70 -3.33 10.41
C GLN A 303 -5.89 -3.72 11.29
N VAL A 304 -7.03 -4.04 10.65
CA VAL A 304 -8.28 -4.37 11.35
C VAL A 304 -8.44 -5.87 11.59
N LYS A 305 -7.57 -6.71 11.05
CA LYS A 305 -7.78 -8.15 10.88
C LYS A 305 -7.68 -9.03 12.13
N PHE A 306 -7.37 -8.47 13.28
CA PHE A 306 -7.41 -9.22 14.55
C PHE A 306 -8.70 -8.94 15.38
N LEU A 307 -9.79 -8.65 14.71
CA LEU A 307 -11.09 -8.40 15.34
C LEU A 307 -11.71 -9.67 15.88
N LYS A 308 -11.25 -10.14 17.03
CA LYS A 308 -12.12 -10.84 17.98
C LYS A 308 -12.62 -9.94 19.12
N ASP A 309 -12.10 -8.73 19.28
CA ASP A 309 -12.40 -7.87 20.41
C ASP A 309 -12.95 -6.51 19.99
N THR A 310 -14.27 -6.43 19.93
CA THR A 310 -15.05 -5.22 19.62
C THR A 310 -15.09 -4.20 20.78
N TYR A 311 -14.43 -4.46 21.92
CA TYR A 311 -14.66 -3.73 23.18
C TYR A 311 -13.44 -3.04 23.81
N VAL A 312 -12.32 -2.89 23.12
CA VAL A 312 -11.14 -2.26 23.72
C VAL A 312 -10.76 -1.01 22.95
N SER A 313 -10.50 0.08 23.68
CA SER A 313 -10.06 1.37 23.15
C SER A 313 -8.86 1.21 22.21
N ARG A 314 -8.93 1.85 21.04
CA ARG A 314 -7.84 1.90 20.06
C ARG A 314 -7.01 3.15 20.30
N GLY A 315 -5.72 3.08 19.95
CA GLY A 315 -4.86 4.26 19.93
C GLY A 315 -3.88 4.32 21.08
N GLU A 316 -3.63 3.20 21.79
CA GLU A 316 -2.53 3.14 22.73
C GLU A 316 -1.18 3.30 22.03
N LEU A 317 -0.31 4.13 22.60
CA LEU A 317 1.07 4.26 22.18
C LEU A 317 1.85 3.05 22.68
N HIS A 318 2.57 2.37 21.77
CA HIS A 318 3.45 1.25 22.09
C HIS A 318 4.91 1.71 22.02
N PRO A 319 5.45 2.36 23.05
CA PRO A 319 6.75 3.05 23.01
C PRO A 319 7.93 2.10 22.80
N ASP A 320 7.82 0.87 23.27
CA ASP A 320 8.89 -0.12 23.17
C ASP A 320 9.17 -0.55 21.74
N ALA A 321 8.20 -0.40 20.84
CA ALA A 321 8.41 -0.68 19.43
C ALA A 321 9.56 0.14 18.82
N ALA A 322 9.79 1.37 19.27
CA ALA A 322 10.91 2.20 18.82
C ALA A 322 12.26 1.62 19.26
N VAL A 323 12.35 1.08 20.46
CA VAL A 323 13.58 0.47 21.00
C VAL A 323 13.98 -0.76 20.21
N PHE A 324 13.01 -1.65 19.91
CA PHE A 324 13.25 -2.85 19.10
C PHE A 324 13.67 -2.51 17.67
N LEU A 325 13.06 -1.47 17.11
CA LEU A 325 13.42 -0.97 15.77
C LEU A 325 14.84 -0.39 15.76
N ASP A 326 15.23 0.37 16.78
CA ASP A 326 16.60 0.89 16.90
C ASP A 326 17.63 -0.25 16.99
N ALA A 327 17.35 -1.27 17.78
CA ALA A 327 18.22 -2.43 17.87
C ALA A 327 18.36 -3.19 16.55
N ALA A 328 17.25 -3.34 15.81
CA ALA A 328 17.23 -4.06 14.53
C ALA A 328 17.78 -3.27 13.34
N LEU A 329 17.82 -1.93 13.43
CA LEU A 329 18.22 -1.05 12.33
C LEU A 329 19.65 -0.51 12.45
N ARG A 330 20.34 -0.79 13.57
CA ARG A 330 21.79 -0.59 13.74
C ARG A 330 22.56 -1.66 12.96
#